data_f030734b6bd10c1d81c76266e2399345
#
_entry.id   f030734b6bd10c1d81c76266e2399345
#
_cell.length_a   1.000
_cell.length_b   1.000
_cell.length_c   1.000
_cell.angle_alpha   90.00
_cell.angle_beta   90.00
_cell.angle_gamma   90.00
#
_symmetry.space_group_name_H-M   'P 1'
#
loop_
_entity.id
_entity.type
_entity.pdbx_description
1 polymer ?
#
loop_
_entity_poly.entity_id
_entity_poly.type
_entity_poly.pdbx_seq_one_letter_code
_entity_poly.pdbx_strand_id
1 'polypeptide(L)'
;MNKNTTLCNNCGKQGHMFHQCKMPITSYGIIVFRTSDKDKGAEYLMIRRKDSFGYIDFLRGKYSPYNIEQIQIIIDQMSIHEKQNLLNETFDTLWLQMWGNIASNQYKSEEIASQKKFDTIKKGLLIGDKMVSLKDIIENSKTDWSETEWEFPKGRRNYQEKDLDCALREFEEETGISKNNVLIVENVLPFEESFIGTNHKSYKHKYFLGFMNKSNNFLQNFQKTEVSKMEWKSLENCVESIRPYNLEKKQLISNINKVLEEYRLYS
;
A
#
# COMPACT_ATOMS: atom_id res chain seq x y z
N MET A 1 21.95 -35.74 -5.10
CA MET A 1 21.24 -34.69 -5.86
C MET A 1 20.53 -33.79 -4.86
N ASN A 2 21.16 -32.67 -4.48
CA ASN A 2 20.52 -31.69 -3.59
C ASN A 2 19.35 -31.01 -4.32
N LYS A 3 18.13 -31.43 -4.02
CA LYS A 3 16.93 -30.68 -4.41
C LYS A 3 17.00 -29.33 -3.69
N ASN A 4 17.15 -28.26 -4.44
CA ASN A 4 17.13 -26.90 -3.95
C ASN A 4 15.87 -26.72 -3.06
N THR A 5 16.07 -26.63 -1.78
CA THR A 5 15.05 -26.41 -0.74
C THR A 5 14.67 -24.93 -0.65
N THR A 6 14.70 -24.20 -1.78
CA THR A 6 14.37 -22.78 -1.83
C THR A 6 12.86 -22.62 -1.55
N LEU A 7 12.54 -21.94 -0.44
CA LEU A 7 11.18 -21.56 -0.09
C LEU A 7 10.81 -20.27 -0.82
N CYS A 8 9.63 -20.27 -1.41
CA CYS A 8 9.08 -19.07 -2.03
C CYS A 8 8.56 -18.10 -0.95
N ASN A 9 9.12 -16.90 -0.86
CA ASN A 9 8.69 -15.87 0.09
C ASN A 9 7.21 -15.47 -0.10
N ASN A 10 6.65 -15.63 -1.32
CA ASN A 10 5.26 -15.30 -1.57
C ASN A 10 4.29 -16.33 -0.97
N CYS A 11 4.42 -17.60 -1.35
CA CYS A 11 3.44 -18.64 -0.98
C CYS A 11 3.93 -19.64 0.08
N GLY A 12 5.20 -19.57 0.51
CA GLY A 12 5.80 -20.48 1.47
C GLY A 12 6.09 -21.90 0.96
N LYS A 13 5.80 -22.20 -0.32
CA LYS A 13 6.03 -23.53 -0.91
C LYS A 13 7.47 -23.67 -1.40
N GLN A 14 7.98 -24.89 -1.38
CA GLN A 14 9.30 -25.22 -1.92
C GLN A 14 9.29 -25.36 -3.44
N GLY A 15 10.47 -25.22 -4.07
CA GLY A 15 10.73 -25.58 -5.45
C GLY A 15 10.60 -24.45 -6.46
N HIS A 16 10.35 -23.20 -6.02
CA HIS A 16 10.37 -22.03 -6.90
C HIS A 16 10.71 -20.76 -6.11
N MET A 17 11.20 -19.74 -6.81
CA MET A 17 11.46 -18.41 -6.26
C MET A 17 10.23 -17.49 -6.39
N PHE A 18 10.25 -16.33 -5.71
CA PHE A 18 9.17 -15.34 -5.74
C PHE A 18 8.73 -14.97 -7.18
N HIS A 19 9.68 -14.70 -8.08
CA HIS A 19 9.39 -14.28 -9.45
C HIS A 19 8.77 -15.39 -10.32
N GLN A 20 8.86 -16.65 -9.89
CA GLN A 20 8.27 -17.82 -10.56
C GLN A 20 6.93 -18.22 -9.93
N CYS A 21 6.52 -17.53 -8.85
CA CYS A 21 5.32 -17.89 -8.12
C CYS A 21 4.06 -17.56 -8.95
N LYS A 22 3.18 -18.55 -9.07
CA LYS A 22 1.91 -18.42 -9.80
C LYS A 22 0.74 -17.98 -8.90
N MET A 23 0.99 -17.91 -7.59
CA MET A 23 -0.02 -17.45 -6.62
C MET A 23 -0.10 -15.93 -6.63
N PRO A 24 -1.24 -15.34 -6.22
CA PRO A 24 -1.34 -13.89 -6.00
C PRO A 24 -0.19 -13.37 -5.16
N ILE A 25 0.25 -12.15 -5.43
CA ILE A 25 1.26 -11.48 -4.59
C ILE A 25 0.61 -11.21 -3.25
N THR A 26 1.11 -11.88 -2.20
CA THR A 26 0.48 -11.88 -0.89
C THR A 26 1.22 -10.97 0.09
N SER A 27 0.45 -10.12 0.78
CA SER A 27 0.89 -9.33 1.93
C SER A 27 0.12 -9.77 3.17
N TYR A 28 0.74 -9.60 4.33
CA TYR A 28 0.21 -9.97 5.63
C TYR A 28 0.18 -8.74 6.53
N GLY A 29 -0.92 -8.51 7.23
CA GLY A 29 -1.09 -7.38 8.10
C GLY A 29 -1.96 -7.69 9.31
N ILE A 30 -2.14 -6.69 10.16
CA ILE A 30 -3.03 -6.75 11.30
C ILE A 30 -4.00 -5.58 11.21
N ILE A 31 -5.30 -5.88 11.32
CA ILE A 31 -6.31 -4.86 11.57
C ILE A 31 -6.50 -4.80 13.07
N VAL A 32 -6.00 -3.71 13.65
CA VAL A 32 -6.11 -3.47 15.09
C VAL A 32 -7.34 -2.65 15.36
N PHE A 33 -8.14 -3.09 16.34
CA PHE A 33 -9.30 -2.36 16.84
C PHE A 33 -9.18 -2.07 18.33
N ARG A 34 -9.95 -1.08 18.76
CA ARG A 34 -10.17 -0.74 20.16
C ARG A 34 -11.63 -0.35 20.38
N THR A 35 -12.09 -0.35 21.62
CA THR A 35 -13.44 0.15 21.95
C THR A 35 -13.46 1.67 21.88
N SER A 36 -14.44 2.25 21.19
CA SER A 36 -14.66 3.69 21.16
C SER A 36 -15.21 4.20 22.49
N ASP A 37 -14.75 5.39 22.91
CA ASP A 37 -15.31 6.07 24.11
C ASP A 37 -16.65 6.75 23.82
N LYS A 38 -16.89 7.10 22.56
CA LYS A 38 -18.02 7.93 22.17
C LYS A 38 -19.29 7.13 21.94
N ASP A 39 -19.17 5.99 21.21
CA ASP A 39 -20.34 5.32 20.65
C ASP A 39 -20.47 3.84 21.07
N LYS A 40 -19.64 3.34 22.00
CA LYS A 40 -19.51 1.92 22.36
C LYS A 40 -19.20 0.99 21.18
N GLY A 41 -18.89 1.54 20.00
CA GLY A 41 -18.48 0.81 18.80
C GLY A 41 -16.98 0.51 18.78
N ALA A 42 -16.51 -0.06 17.69
CA ALA A 42 -15.10 -0.28 17.43
C ALA A 42 -14.48 0.89 16.65
N GLU A 43 -13.25 1.25 16.99
CA GLU A 43 -12.38 2.08 16.18
C GLU A 43 -11.22 1.25 15.66
N TYR A 44 -10.83 1.50 14.42
CA TYR A 44 -9.80 0.77 13.70
C TYR A 44 -8.59 1.66 13.43
N LEU A 45 -7.39 1.11 13.62
CA LEU A 45 -6.15 1.83 13.31
C LEU A 45 -5.88 1.77 11.81
N MET A 46 -5.89 2.92 11.16
CA MET A 46 -5.50 3.06 9.77
C MET A 46 -4.24 3.90 9.63
N ILE A 47 -3.46 3.61 8.61
CA ILE A 47 -2.32 4.39 8.16
C ILE A 47 -2.64 5.04 6.82
N ARG A 48 -2.13 6.26 6.61
CA ARG A 48 -2.13 6.94 5.32
C ARG A 48 -0.74 6.81 4.71
N ARG A 49 -0.65 6.34 3.49
CA ARG A 49 0.61 6.24 2.76
C ARG A 49 1.29 7.60 2.67
N LYS A 50 2.62 7.60 2.65
CA LYS A 50 3.40 8.80 2.34
C LYS A 50 3.19 9.20 0.88
N ASP A 51 3.39 8.25 -0.02
CA ASP A 51 3.26 8.42 -1.46
C ASP A 51 2.17 7.47 -2.00
N SER A 52 1.34 7.94 -2.95
CA SER A 52 0.32 7.12 -3.59
C SER A 52 0.93 5.99 -4.42
N PHE A 53 0.18 4.92 -4.63
CA PHE A 53 0.62 3.82 -5.51
C PHE A 53 0.93 4.34 -6.92
N GLY A 54 0.09 5.21 -7.45
CA GLY A 54 0.29 5.81 -8.76
C GLY A 54 1.59 6.62 -8.83
N TYR A 55 1.87 7.43 -7.82
CA TYR A 55 3.09 8.24 -7.77
C TYR A 55 4.35 7.38 -7.75
N ILE A 56 4.37 6.34 -6.90
CA ILE A 56 5.48 5.39 -6.84
C ILE A 56 5.67 4.65 -8.17
N ASP A 57 4.59 4.14 -8.76
CA ASP A 57 4.67 3.41 -10.03
C ASP A 57 5.10 4.32 -11.19
N PHE A 58 4.67 5.58 -11.18
CA PHE A 58 5.09 6.55 -12.18
C PHE A 58 6.59 6.88 -12.07
N LEU A 59 7.07 7.26 -10.90
CA LEU A 59 8.49 7.58 -10.69
C LEU A 59 9.39 6.38 -10.94
N ARG A 60 8.93 5.16 -10.62
CA ARG A 60 9.65 3.92 -10.92
C ARG A 60 9.53 3.46 -12.38
N GLY A 61 8.89 4.24 -13.24
CA GLY A 61 8.76 3.95 -14.66
C GLY A 61 8.03 2.63 -14.96
N LYS A 62 7.04 2.24 -14.14
CA LYS A 62 6.25 0.98 -14.29
C LYS A 62 5.18 1.09 -15.38
N TYR A 63 5.47 1.78 -16.44
CA TYR A 63 4.59 1.99 -17.59
C TYR A 63 5.38 1.99 -18.90
N SER A 64 4.68 1.83 -20.02
CA SER A 64 5.20 2.14 -21.33
C SER A 64 4.94 3.62 -21.64
N PRO A 65 5.95 4.42 -22.07
CA PRO A 65 5.75 5.82 -22.41
C PRO A 65 4.69 6.09 -23.49
N TYR A 66 4.47 5.11 -24.38
CA TYR A 66 3.49 5.21 -25.48
C TYR A 66 2.09 4.71 -25.11
N ASN A 67 1.90 4.16 -23.90
CA ASN A 67 0.59 3.71 -23.41
C ASN A 67 -0.04 4.81 -22.53
N ILE A 68 -0.66 5.80 -23.20
CA ILE A 68 -1.25 6.95 -22.50
C ILE A 68 -2.38 6.54 -21.58
N GLU A 69 -3.18 5.53 -21.94
CA GLU A 69 -4.26 5.03 -21.08
C GLU A 69 -3.71 4.49 -19.74
N GLN A 70 -2.64 3.69 -19.79
CA GLN A 70 -1.98 3.19 -18.60
C GLN A 70 -1.43 4.33 -17.74
N ILE A 71 -0.81 5.34 -18.37
CA ILE A 71 -0.27 6.49 -17.65
C ILE A 71 -1.39 7.30 -17.03
N GLN A 72 -2.51 7.50 -17.74
CA GLN A 72 -3.68 8.20 -17.19
C GLN A 72 -4.23 7.50 -15.94
N ILE A 73 -4.38 6.17 -15.96
CA ILE A 73 -4.81 5.39 -14.80
C ILE A 73 -3.87 5.58 -13.60
N ILE A 74 -2.56 5.62 -13.85
CA ILE A 74 -1.53 5.85 -12.81
C ILE A 74 -1.65 7.28 -12.25
N ILE A 75 -1.80 8.30 -13.11
CA ILE A 75 -1.97 9.71 -12.71
C ILE A 75 -3.27 9.89 -11.93
N ASP A 76 -4.36 9.22 -12.30
CA ASP A 76 -5.65 9.31 -11.63
C ASP A 76 -5.65 8.74 -10.19
N GLN A 77 -4.64 7.97 -9.81
CA GLN A 77 -4.46 7.51 -8.42
C GLN A 77 -3.75 8.54 -7.53
N MET A 78 -3.08 9.53 -8.12
CA MET A 78 -2.26 10.49 -7.39
C MET A 78 -3.10 11.57 -6.71
N SER A 79 -2.57 12.09 -5.60
CA SER A 79 -3.08 13.32 -5.00
C SER A 79 -2.80 14.56 -5.88
N ILE A 80 -3.57 15.62 -5.66
CA ILE A 80 -3.34 16.93 -6.32
C ILE A 80 -1.91 17.40 -6.11
N HIS A 81 -1.40 17.27 -4.88
CA HIS A 81 -0.04 17.68 -4.53
C HIS A 81 1.02 16.90 -5.32
N GLU A 82 0.87 15.59 -5.45
CA GLU A 82 1.80 14.75 -6.23
C GLU A 82 1.76 15.11 -7.71
N LYS A 83 0.59 15.36 -8.30
CA LYS A 83 0.43 15.81 -9.68
C LYS A 83 1.16 17.15 -9.91
N GLN A 84 1.04 18.09 -8.96
CA GLN A 84 1.76 19.38 -9.03
C GLN A 84 3.27 19.19 -8.92
N ASN A 85 3.74 18.33 -8.04
CA ASN A 85 5.16 18.02 -7.89
C ASN A 85 5.75 17.45 -9.20
N LEU A 86 5.05 16.57 -9.90
CA LEU A 86 5.49 16.04 -11.20
C LEU A 86 5.69 17.15 -12.26
N LEU A 87 4.87 18.20 -12.22
CA LEU A 87 4.99 19.34 -13.14
C LEU A 87 6.16 20.28 -12.77
N ASN A 88 6.32 20.55 -11.49
CA ASN A 88 7.18 21.62 -11.00
C ASN A 88 8.61 21.16 -10.71
N GLU A 89 8.78 19.90 -10.28
CA GLU A 89 10.08 19.42 -9.82
C GLU A 89 10.85 18.66 -10.91
N THR A 90 12.16 18.48 -10.67
CA THR A 90 13.00 17.60 -11.49
C THR A 90 12.84 16.14 -11.05
N PHE A 91 13.16 15.20 -11.94
CA PHE A 91 13.15 13.78 -11.60
C PHE A 91 14.06 13.47 -10.40
N ASP A 92 15.25 14.03 -10.37
CA ASP A 92 16.23 13.78 -9.30
C ASP A 92 15.71 14.25 -7.94
N THR A 93 15.04 15.42 -7.90
CA THR A 93 14.39 15.93 -6.68
C THR A 93 13.31 14.98 -6.21
N LEU A 94 12.42 14.54 -7.11
CA LEU A 94 11.31 13.63 -6.79
C LEU A 94 11.79 12.24 -6.35
N TRP A 95 12.83 11.72 -7.02
CA TRP A 95 13.44 10.45 -6.67
C TRP A 95 14.08 10.48 -5.28
N LEU A 96 14.80 11.58 -4.98
CA LEU A 96 15.40 11.80 -3.67
C LEU A 96 14.34 11.95 -2.56
N GLN A 97 13.24 12.64 -2.82
CA GLN A 97 12.13 12.80 -1.86
C GLN A 97 11.45 11.46 -1.57
N MET A 98 11.31 10.59 -2.58
CA MET A 98 10.69 9.28 -2.45
C MET A 98 11.57 8.30 -1.66
N TRP A 99 12.88 8.22 -1.98
CA TRP A 99 13.79 7.21 -1.45
C TRP A 99 14.73 7.70 -0.35
N GLY A 100 14.85 9.03 -0.19
CA GLY A 100 15.86 9.62 0.69
C GLY A 100 17.29 9.40 0.15
N ASN A 101 18.28 9.66 1.00
CA ASN A 101 19.70 9.46 0.68
C ASN A 101 20.13 7.97 0.58
N ILE A 102 19.20 7.04 0.79
CA ILE A 102 19.46 5.58 0.80
C ILE A 102 19.37 4.98 -0.61
N ALA A 103 19.19 5.79 -1.66
CA ALA A 103 19.22 5.31 -3.04
C ALA A 103 20.56 4.61 -3.31
N SER A 104 20.62 3.35 -2.88
CA SER A 104 21.80 2.49 -2.98
C SER A 104 22.08 2.19 -4.45
N ASN A 105 23.32 1.85 -4.77
CA ASN A 105 23.75 1.35 -6.08
C ASN A 105 22.82 0.27 -6.66
N GLN A 106 22.03 -0.39 -5.82
CA GLN A 106 21.06 -1.41 -6.18
C GLN A 106 19.92 -0.89 -7.10
N TYR A 107 19.48 0.37 -6.94
CA TYR A 107 18.40 0.97 -7.74
C TYR A 107 18.88 1.88 -8.87
N LYS A 108 20.19 2.05 -9.05
CA LYS A 108 20.74 2.99 -10.02
C LYS A 108 20.33 2.69 -11.48
N SER A 109 20.22 1.44 -11.86
CA SER A 109 19.76 1.06 -13.20
C SER A 109 18.26 1.35 -13.40
N GLU A 110 17.44 1.17 -12.34
CA GLU A 110 16.02 1.53 -12.35
C GLU A 110 15.84 3.05 -12.41
N GLU A 111 16.60 3.80 -11.62
CA GLU A 111 16.64 5.27 -11.63
C GLU A 111 16.88 5.84 -13.03
N ILE A 112 17.98 5.43 -13.69
CA ILE A 112 18.34 5.89 -15.03
C ILE A 112 17.24 5.57 -16.07
N ALA A 113 16.68 4.35 -16.01
CA ALA A 113 15.61 3.93 -16.92
C ALA A 113 14.32 4.72 -16.67
N SER A 114 14.00 4.98 -15.42
CA SER A 114 12.80 5.73 -15.00
C SER A 114 12.93 7.21 -15.37
N GLN A 115 14.09 7.82 -15.15
CA GLN A 115 14.38 9.20 -15.55
C GLN A 115 14.17 9.41 -17.04
N LYS A 116 14.69 8.52 -17.88
CA LYS A 116 14.49 8.61 -19.34
C LYS A 116 13.01 8.62 -19.71
N LYS A 117 12.20 7.75 -19.07
CA LYS A 117 10.76 7.70 -19.33
C LYS A 117 10.06 8.98 -18.85
N PHE A 118 10.40 9.45 -17.65
CA PHE A 118 9.87 10.69 -17.09
C PHE A 118 10.17 11.89 -18.01
N ASP A 119 11.42 12.09 -18.38
CA ASP A 119 11.85 13.20 -19.24
C ASP A 119 11.19 13.15 -20.62
N THR A 120 11.01 11.93 -21.16
CA THR A 120 10.36 11.72 -22.44
C THR A 120 8.90 12.19 -22.39
N ILE A 121 8.14 11.80 -21.36
CA ILE A 121 6.74 12.22 -21.22
C ILE A 121 6.63 13.69 -20.85
N LYS A 122 7.53 14.20 -19.99
CA LYS A 122 7.55 15.61 -19.58
C LYS A 122 7.77 16.54 -20.76
N LYS A 123 8.64 16.15 -21.71
CA LYS A 123 8.89 16.90 -22.98
C LYS A 123 7.75 16.78 -23.98
N GLY A 124 7.01 15.68 -23.92
CA GLY A 124 5.94 15.34 -24.85
C GLY A 124 6.36 14.29 -25.88
N LEU A 125 5.39 13.49 -26.26
CA LEU A 125 5.48 12.40 -27.23
C LEU A 125 4.49 12.61 -28.37
N LEU A 126 4.92 12.33 -29.58
CA LEU A 126 4.02 12.29 -30.71
C LEU A 126 3.25 10.94 -30.70
N ILE A 127 1.94 11.02 -30.48
CA ILE A 127 1.02 9.87 -30.47
C ILE A 127 0.03 10.08 -31.63
N GLY A 128 0.22 9.32 -32.70
CA GLY A 128 -0.44 9.63 -33.98
C GLY A 128 -0.01 11.01 -34.47
N ASP A 129 -0.97 11.91 -34.68
CA ASP A 129 -0.72 13.28 -35.15
C ASP A 129 -0.76 14.33 -34.00
N LYS A 130 -0.82 13.89 -32.73
CA LYS A 130 -0.92 14.80 -31.58
C LYS A 130 0.31 14.68 -30.69
N MET A 131 0.79 15.84 -30.24
CA MET A 131 1.79 15.92 -29.16
C MET A 131 1.09 15.78 -27.84
N VAL A 132 1.51 14.82 -27.00
CA VAL A 132 0.97 14.57 -25.67
C VAL A 132 2.08 14.67 -24.65
N SER A 133 1.97 15.59 -23.71
CA SER A 133 2.92 15.82 -22.62
C SER A 133 2.36 15.34 -21.26
N LEU A 134 3.24 15.28 -20.26
CA LEU A 134 2.82 15.01 -18.88
C LEU A 134 1.78 16.04 -18.40
N LYS A 135 1.91 17.29 -18.79
CA LYS A 135 0.97 18.36 -18.47
C LYS A 135 -0.42 18.02 -19.01
N ASP A 136 -0.53 17.63 -20.28
CA ASP A 136 -1.80 17.29 -20.91
C ASP A 136 -2.48 16.11 -20.21
N ILE A 137 -1.68 15.10 -19.80
CA ILE A 137 -2.20 13.92 -19.09
C ILE A 137 -2.74 14.31 -17.70
N ILE A 138 -2.02 15.17 -16.98
CA ILE A 138 -2.46 15.67 -15.66
C ILE A 138 -3.70 16.55 -15.78
N GLU A 139 -3.78 17.43 -16.76
CA GLU A 139 -4.96 18.27 -17.01
C GLU A 139 -6.19 17.46 -17.42
N ASN A 140 -5.99 16.32 -18.07
CA ASN A 140 -7.07 15.37 -18.40
C ASN A 140 -7.49 14.47 -17.23
N SER A 141 -6.80 14.53 -16.11
CA SER A 141 -7.14 13.71 -14.93
C SER A 141 -8.50 14.12 -14.35
N LYS A 142 -9.33 13.12 -14.09
CA LYS A 142 -10.68 13.30 -13.54
C LYS A 142 -10.74 13.19 -12.01
N THR A 143 -9.58 13.06 -11.36
CA THR A 143 -9.50 12.87 -9.92
C THR A 143 -8.80 14.05 -9.24
N ASP A 144 -9.29 14.42 -8.07
CA ASP A 144 -8.85 15.56 -7.27
C ASP A 144 -8.54 15.17 -5.81
N TRP A 145 -7.94 14.00 -5.64
CA TRP A 145 -7.63 13.49 -4.31
C TRP A 145 -6.77 14.47 -3.51
N SER A 146 -7.28 14.90 -2.36
CA SER A 146 -6.55 15.79 -1.45
C SER A 146 -5.46 15.04 -0.67
N GLU A 147 -5.61 13.74 -0.49
CA GLU A 147 -4.72 12.87 0.29
C GLU A 147 -4.35 11.61 -0.50
N THR A 148 -3.25 10.97 -0.09
CA THR A 148 -2.85 9.63 -0.53
C THR A 148 -3.77 8.56 0.08
N GLU A 149 -3.58 7.30 -0.31
CA GLU A 149 -4.45 6.21 0.11
C GLU A 149 -4.34 5.91 1.61
N TRP A 150 -5.49 5.62 2.22
CA TRP A 150 -5.61 5.04 3.55
C TRP A 150 -5.72 3.52 3.46
N GLU A 151 -4.96 2.83 4.31
CA GLU A 151 -4.93 1.37 4.34
C GLU A 151 -4.63 0.84 5.76
N PHE A 152 -4.64 -0.49 5.91
CA PHE A 152 -4.22 -1.15 7.14
C PHE A 152 -2.76 -1.57 7.01
N PRO A 153 -1.97 -1.55 8.11
CA PRO A 153 -0.56 -1.94 8.13
C PRO A 153 -0.37 -3.37 7.59
N LYS A 154 0.53 -3.53 6.61
CA LYS A 154 0.80 -4.82 5.97
C LYS A 154 2.06 -4.78 5.12
N GLY A 155 2.71 -5.91 5.01
CA GLY A 155 3.78 -6.07 4.06
C GLY A 155 4.05 -7.51 3.65
N ARG A 156 5.17 -7.75 3.00
CA ARG A 156 5.51 -9.05 2.43
C ARG A 156 6.41 -9.83 3.38
N ARG A 157 6.28 -11.16 3.33
CA ARG A 157 7.14 -12.03 4.11
C ARG A 157 8.61 -11.91 3.74
N ASN A 158 9.44 -11.94 4.75
CA ASN A 158 10.84 -12.24 4.62
C ASN A 158 11.06 -13.74 4.38
N TYR A 159 12.30 -14.12 4.10
CA TYR A 159 12.64 -15.53 3.90
C TYR A 159 12.35 -16.35 5.16
N GLN A 160 11.59 -17.45 5.00
CA GLN A 160 11.18 -18.36 6.08
C GLN A 160 10.32 -17.74 7.21
N GLU A 161 9.80 -16.54 7.03
CA GLU A 161 8.94 -15.89 8.00
C GLU A 161 7.52 -16.51 7.98
N LYS A 162 6.90 -16.67 9.15
CA LYS A 162 5.51 -17.11 9.27
C LYS A 162 4.55 -15.95 9.00
N ASP A 163 3.32 -16.26 8.61
CA ASP A 163 2.30 -15.27 8.24
C ASP A 163 2.04 -14.25 9.37
N LEU A 164 1.83 -14.73 10.61
CA LEU A 164 1.58 -13.86 11.76
C LEU A 164 2.82 -13.05 12.16
N ASP A 165 4.01 -13.66 12.11
CA ASP A 165 5.26 -12.97 12.45
C ASP A 165 5.51 -11.82 11.47
N CYS A 166 5.25 -12.04 10.17
CA CYS A 166 5.28 -11.00 9.15
C CYS A 166 4.29 -9.87 9.46
N ALA A 167 3.05 -10.21 9.74
CA ALA A 167 2.01 -9.23 10.03
C ALA A 167 2.34 -8.37 11.26
N LEU A 168 2.88 -8.98 12.30
CA LEU A 168 3.32 -8.29 13.53
C LEU A 168 4.54 -7.40 13.29
N ARG A 169 5.52 -7.85 12.50
CA ARG A 169 6.70 -7.06 12.13
C ARG A 169 6.30 -5.84 11.30
N GLU A 170 5.50 -6.03 10.24
CA GLU A 170 5.05 -4.93 9.38
C GLU A 170 4.21 -3.92 10.17
N PHE A 171 3.34 -4.40 11.07
CA PHE A 171 2.61 -3.52 11.97
C PHE A 171 3.55 -2.66 12.83
N GLU A 172 4.57 -3.27 13.46
CA GLU A 172 5.53 -2.57 14.29
C GLU A 172 6.39 -1.58 13.47
N GLU A 173 6.82 -1.98 12.27
CA GLU A 173 7.59 -1.14 11.34
C GLU A 173 6.79 0.06 10.87
N GLU A 174 5.58 -0.13 10.33
CA GLU A 174 4.78 0.94 9.75
C GLU A 174 4.15 1.87 10.79
N THR A 175 3.78 1.35 11.98
CA THR A 175 3.09 2.14 13.00
C THR A 175 4.00 2.67 14.12
N GLY A 176 5.17 2.06 14.32
CA GLY A 176 6.04 2.32 15.48
C GLY A 176 5.44 1.84 16.82
N ILE A 177 4.33 1.10 16.78
CA ILE A 177 3.69 0.54 17.97
C ILE A 177 4.22 -0.87 18.19
N SER A 178 4.76 -1.14 19.39
CA SER A 178 5.26 -2.48 19.70
C SER A 178 4.15 -3.54 19.59
N LYS A 179 4.45 -4.64 18.92
CA LYS A 179 3.57 -5.81 18.80
C LYS A 179 3.08 -6.35 20.15
N ASN A 180 3.84 -6.12 21.23
CA ASN A 180 3.45 -6.53 22.59
C ASN A 180 2.23 -5.78 23.12
N ASN A 181 1.82 -4.68 22.49
CA ASN A 181 0.63 -3.93 22.82
C ASN A 181 -0.62 -4.42 22.10
N VAL A 182 -0.48 -5.43 21.22
CA VAL A 182 -1.57 -5.98 20.43
C VAL A 182 -1.89 -7.39 20.90
N LEU A 183 -3.13 -7.61 21.32
CA LEU A 183 -3.65 -8.92 21.66
C LEU A 183 -4.29 -9.51 20.40
N ILE A 184 -3.72 -10.59 19.88
CA ILE A 184 -4.25 -11.26 18.69
C ILE A 184 -5.53 -12.03 19.04
N VAL A 185 -6.57 -11.85 18.25
CA VAL A 185 -7.82 -12.60 18.37
C VAL A 185 -7.60 -13.98 17.75
N GLU A 186 -7.61 -15.04 18.60
CA GLU A 186 -7.18 -16.39 18.18
C GLU A 186 -8.32 -17.23 17.58
N ASN A 187 -9.57 -16.95 17.97
CA ASN A 187 -10.74 -17.73 17.53
C ASN A 187 -11.37 -17.26 16.21
N VAL A 188 -10.66 -16.42 15.45
CA VAL A 188 -11.10 -15.94 14.14
C VAL A 188 -10.00 -16.21 13.10
N LEU A 189 -10.38 -16.76 11.96
CA LEU A 189 -9.45 -16.90 10.84
C LEU A 189 -9.07 -15.55 10.26
N PRO A 190 -7.87 -15.42 9.69
CA PRO A 190 -7.48 -14.19 9.03
C PRO A 190 -8.46 -13.80 7.92
N PHE A 191 -8.81 -12.53 7.86
CA PHE A 191 -9.63 -11.96 6.79
C PHE A 191 -8.79 -11.75 5.53
N GLU A 192 -9.39 -11.94 4.37
CA GLU A 192 -8.68 -11.83 3.10
C GLU A 192 -9.40 -10.89 2.14
N GLU A 193 -8.63 -10.06 1.44
CA GLU A 193 -9.06 -9.37 0.24
C GLU A 193 -8.22 -9.80 -0.95
N SER A 194 -8.81 -9.93 -2.15
CA SER A 194 -8.10 -10.29 -3.37
C SER A 194 -8.58 -9.38 -4.51
N PHE A 195 -7.64 -8.82 -5.26
CA PHE A 195 -7.94 -7.89 -6.34
C PHE A 195 -6.89 -7.97 -7.45
N ILE A 196 -7.21 -7.40 -8.60
CA ILE A 196 -6.28 -7.20 -9.70
C ILE A 196 -5.79 -5.76 -9.68
N GLY A 197 -4.48 -5.58 -9.58
CA GLY A 197 -3.87 -4.24 -9.63
C GLY A 197 -3.86 -3.65 -11.04
N THR A 198 -3.59 -2.36 -11.16
CA THR A 198 -3.46 -1.63 -12.45
C THR A 198 -2.35 -2.16 -13.35
N ASN A 199 -1.41 -2.90 -12.78
CA ASN A 199 -0.34 -3.61 -13.48
C ASN A 199 -0.74 -5.03 -13.92
N HIS A 200 -2.05 -5.36 -13.88
CA HIS A 200 -2.64 -6.66 -14.24
C HIS A 200 -2.14 -7.86 -13.41
N LYS A 201 -1.55 -7.62 -12.25
CA LYS A 201 -1.15 -8.68 -11.32
C LYS A 201 -2.22 -8.91 -10.29
N SER A 202 -2.38 -10.18 -9.89
CA SER A 202 -3.27 -10.57 -8.80
C SER A 202 -2.59 -10.34 -7.46
N TYR A 203 -3.29 -9.71 -6.55
CA TYR A 203 -2.86 -9.42 -5.19
C TYR A 203 -3.80 -10.08 -4.19
N LYS A 204 -3.25 -10.47 -3.05
CA LYS A 204 -4.00 -10.95 -1.89
C LYS A 204 -3.43 -10.29 -0.64
N HIS A 205 -4.31 -9.74 0.19
CA HIS A 205 -3.92 -9.30 1.52
C HIS A 205 -4.63 -10.18 2.56
N LYS A 206 -3.86 -10.63 3.55
CA LYS A 206 -4.36 -11.42 4.68
C LYS A 206 -4.15 -10.62 5.96
N TYR A 207 -5.23 -10.41 6.68
CA TYR A 207 -5.21 -9.64 7.92
C TYR A 207 -5.62 -10.48 9.11
N PHE A 208 -4.77 -10.54 10.09
CA PHE A 208 -5.12 -11.00 11.43
C PHE A 208 -5.88 -9.88 12.15
N LEU A 209 -6.72 -10.26 13.10
CA LEU A 209 -7.45 -9.31 13.93
C LEU A 209 -6.72 -9.15 15.27
N GLY A 210 -6.50 -7.91 15.69
CA GLY A 210 -5.84 -7.59 16.95
C GLY A 210 -6.62 -6.57 17.77
N PHE A 211 -6.64 -6.75 19.08
CA PHE A 211 -7.20 -5.80 20.02
C PHE A 211 -6.11 -5.01 20.74
N MET A 212 -6.34 -3.72 20.95
CA MET A 212 -5.44 -2.86 21.71
C MET A 212 -6.20 -2.03 22.75
N ASN A 213 -5.68 -2.02 23.98
CA ASN A 213 -6.22 -1.17 25.02
C ASN A 213 -5.88 0.33 24.77
N LYS A 214 -6.76 1.23 25.20
CA LYS A 214 -6.71 2.68 24.92
C LYS A 214 -5.52 3.45 25.49
N SER A 215 -4.71 2.85 26.33
CA SER A 215 -3.78 3.57 27.22
C SER A 215 -2.62 4.29 26.55
N ASN A 216 -2.46 4.24 25.23
CA ASN A 216 -1.23 4.71 24.60
C ASN A 216 -1.49 5.62 23.38
N ASN A 217 -1.12 6.88 23.49
CA ASN A 217 -1.09 7.88 22.39
C ASN A 217 0.19 7.69 21.55
N PHE A 218 0.27 6.60 20.76
CA PHE A 218 1.42 6.31 19.91
C PHE A 218 1.34 6.92 18.50
N LEU A 219 0.34 7.74 18.19
CA LEU A 219 0.02 8.19 16.84
C LEU A 219 1.11 9.07 16.15
N GLN A 220 2.26 9.28 16.76
CA GLN A 220 3.33 10.10 16.19
C GLN A 220 4.63 9.34 15.85
N ASN A 221 4.71 8.05 16.20
CA ASN A 221 5.96 7.27 16.10
C ASN A 221 6.04 6.41 14.82
N PHE A 222 5.16 6.61 13.86
CA PHE A 222 5.12 5.84 12.63
C PHE A 222 6.35 6.08 11.71
N GLN A 223 6.62 5.12 10.84
CA GLN A 223 7.73 5.17 9.88
C GLN A 223 7.47 6.22 8.79
N LYS A 224 8.05 7.40 8.93
CA LYS A 224 7.83 8.56 8.04
C LYS A 224 8.28 8.35 6.59
N THR A 225 9.01 7.30 6.30
CA THR A 225 9.43 6.95 4.93
C THR A 225 8.31 6.30 4.11
N GLU A 226 7.34 5.68 4.77
CA GLU A 226 6.24 4.96 4.12
C GLU A 226 4.85 5.46 4.54
N VAL A 227 4.74 6.00 5.75
CA VAL A 227 3.50 6.46 6.36
C VAL A 227 3.55 7.98 6.58
N SER A 228 2.50 8.69 6.18
CA SER A 228 2.37 10.13 6.40
C SER A 228 1.46 10.48 7.58
N LYS A 229 0.53 9.59 7.93
CA LYS A 229 -0.42 9.79 9.02
C LYS A 229 -0.92 8.45 9.56
N MET A 230 -1.31 8.45 10.82
CA MET A 230 -1.94 7.31 11.47
C MET A 230 -3.12 7.81 12.30
N GLU A 231 -4.28 7.17 12.20
CA GLU A 231 -5.50 7.57 12.90
C GLU A 231 -6.33 6.37 13.32
N TRP A 232 -7.02 6.53 14.45
CA TRP A 232 -8.15 5.68 14.82
C TRP A 232 -9.41 6.19 14.16
N LYS A 233 -10.14 5.33 13.47
CA LYS A 233 -11.33 5.68 12.69
C LYS A 233 -12.49 4.75 13.04
N SER A 234 -13.70 5.31 13.15
CA SER A 234 -14.93 4.51 13.17
C SER A 234 -15.10 3.74 11.87
N LEU A 235 -16.01 2.78 11.80
CA LEU A 235 -16.30 2.06 10.57
C LEU A 235 -16.63 3.02 9.42
N GLU A 236 -17.51 3.99 9.65
CA GLU A 236 -17.95 4.96 8.64
C GLU A 236 -16.74 5.73 8.10
N ASN A 237 -15.90 6.26 9.00
CA ASN A 237 -14.70 7.01 8.63
C ASN A 237 -13.67 6.12 7.91
N CYS A 238 -13.57 4.83 8.22
CA CYS A 238 -12.75 3.89 7.46
C CYS A 238 -13.26 3.77 6.02
N VAL A 239 -14.57 3.51 5.86
CA VAL A 239 -15.20 3.34 4.55
C VAL A 239 -15.11 4.60 3.69
N GLU A 240 -15.25 5.79 4.29
CA GLU A 240 -15.10 7.08 3.60
C GLU A 240 -13.65 7.34 3.18
N SER A 241 -12.67 6.99 4.04
CA SER A 241 -11.24 7.20 3.76
C SER A 241 -10.68 6.26 2.69
N ILE A 242 -11.24 5.06 2.57
CA ILE A 242 -10.84 4.08 1.55
C ILE A 242 -11.32 4.56 0.18
N ARG A 243 -10.42 4.56 -0.81
CA ARG A 243 -10.73 4.95 -2.19
C ARG A 243 -12.00 4.25 -2.71
N PRO A 244 -12.88 4.95 -3.43
CA PRO A 244 -14.17 4.38 -3.90
C PRO A 244 -14.03 3.11 -4.73
N TYR A 245 -12.92 2.96 -5.45
CA TYR A 245 -12.66 1.79 -6.30
C TYR A 245 -12.12 0.56 -5.52
N ASN A 246 -11.72 0.71 -4.25
CA ASN A 246 -11.24 -0.39 -3.40
C ASN A 246 -12.42 -1.06 -2.66
N LEU A 247 -13.34 -1.66 -3.42
CA LEU A 247 -14.55 -2.27 -2.89
C LEU A 247 -14.27 -3.44 -1.97
N GLU A 248 -13.25 -4.24 -2.29
CA GLU A 248 -12.83 -5.39 -1.50
C GLU A 248 -12.38 -4.96 -0.10
N LYS A 249 -11.63 -3.87 0.02
CA LYS A 249 -11.20 -3.33 1.31
C LYS A 249 -12.36 -2.76 2.13
N LYS A 250 -13.30 -2.09 1.49
CA LYS A 250 -14.53 -1.60 2.15
C LYS A 250 -15.36 -2.77 2.68
N GLN A 251 -15.54 -3.80 1.88
CA GLN A 251 -16.25 -5.02 2.29
C GLN A 251 -15.52 -5.74 3.41
N LEU A 252 -14.17 -5.82 3.36
CA LEU A 252 -13.34 -6.43 4.39
C LEU A 252 -13.59 -5.80 5.76
N ILE A 253 -13.49 -4.48 5.89
CA ILE A 253 -13.68 -3.80 7.17
C ILE A 253 -15.14 -3.89 7.67
N SER A 254 -16.10 -3.84 6.77
CA SER A 254 -17.51 -4.03 7.12
C SER A 254 -17.78 -5.45 7.66
N ASN A 255 -17.17 -6.46 7.06
CA ASN A 255 -17.27 -7.85 7.53
C ASN A 255 -16.59 -8.02 8.91
N ILE A 256 -15.44 -7.40 9.14
CA ILE A 256 -14.77 -7.41 10.43
C ILE A 256 -15.65 -6.78 11.50
N ASN A 257 -16.22 -5.60 11.22
CA ASN A 257 -17.11 -4.92 12.17
C ASN A 257 -18.33 -5.78 12.54
N LYS A 258 -18.92 -6.44 11.55
CA LYS A 258 -20.02 -7.38 11.78
C LYS A 258 -19.63 -8.55 12.70
N VAL A 259 -18.42 -9.11 12.51
CA VAL A 259 -17.89 -10.16 13.39
C VAL A 259 -17.70 -9.66 14.83
N LEU A 260 -17.21 -8.41 14.99
CA LEU A 260 -17.04 -7.79 16.31
C LEU A 260 -18.39 -7.58 17.05
N GLU A 261 -19.47 -7.32 16.31
CA GLU A 261 -20.80 -7.12 16.88
C GLU A 261 -21.52 -8.42 17.18
N GLU A 262 -21.33 -9.46 16.37
CA GLU A 262 -22.11 -10.70 16.44
C GLU A 262 -21.45 -11.80 17.27
N TYR A 263 -20.13 -11.80 17.43
CA TYR A 263 -19.39 -12.91 18.02
C TYR A 263 -18.59 -12.51 19.24
N ARG A 264 -18.49 -13.45 20.21
CA ARG A 264 -17.58 -13.33 21.33
C ARG A 264 -16.16 -13.69 20.88
N LEU A 265 -15.25 -12.73 21.04
CA LEU A 265 -13.85 -12.88 20.63
C LEU A 265 -12.97 -13.25 21.82
N TYR A 266 -11.92 -14.01 21.55
CA TYR A 266 -10.93 -14.45 22.53
C TYR A 266 -9.53 -14.11 22.04
N SER A 267 -8.66 -13.68 22.97
CA SER A 267 -7.24 -13.40 22.76
C SER A 267 -6.38 -14.14 23.77
#